data_fded1aa4858baca312ea7b52bb2f1003
#
_entry.id   fded1aa4858baca312ea7b52bb2f1003
#
_cell.length_a   1.000
_cell.length_b   1.000
_cell.length_c   1.000
_cell.angle_alpha   90.00
_cell.angle_beta   90.00
_cell.angle_gamma   90.00
#
_symmetry.space_group_name_H-M   'P 1'
#
loop_
_entity.id
_entity.type
_entity.pdbx_description
1 polymer ?
#
loop_
_entity_poly.entity_id
_entity_poly.type
_entity_poly.pdbx_seq_one_letter_code
_entity_poly.pdbx_strand_id
1 'polypeptide(L)'
;MTLRNAPVDVLLRRALADARRRFEARGEDRTLERFARQRVSLAHDLLSKRKHRAAEVKRVDAKTLLGIEEAATKLQCWLELFAPVLERGHWHTLAHLVAAEAALAQLHDVLASEAVLRRVAPGLNAKSAVDEAVRWLNKAARDEARAAVKCLRSLPHLV
;
A
#
# COMPACT_ATOMS: atom_id res chain seq x y z
N MET A 1 -18.26 24.54 20.60
CA MET A 1 -18.39 24.03 19.20
C MET A 1 -17.45 22.85 19.06
N THR A 2 -17.99 21.65 19.04
CA THR A 2 -17.26 20.39 19.16
C THR A 2 -16.68 19.95 17.81
N LEU A 3 -15.35 19.98 17.67
CA LEU A 3 -14.56 19.46 16.53
C LEU A 3 -14.62 17.93 16.37
N ARG A 4 -15.60 17.27 17.01
CA ARG A 4 -15.58 15.82 17.22
C ARG A 4 -16.03 14.94 16.04
N ASN A 5 -16.55 15.50 14.93
CA ASN A 5 -17.14 14.68 13.85
C ASN A 5 -16.82 15.13 12.42
N ALA A 6 -15.79 15.93 12.20
CA ALA A 6 -15.34 16.13 10.83
C ALA A 6 -14.44 14.94 10.44
N PRO A 7 -14.72 14.23 9.32
CA PRO A 7 -13.82 13.19 8.82
C PRO A 7 -12.43 13.78 8.64
N VAL A 8 -11.42 13.03 9.06
CA VAL A 8 -10.00 13.47 9.06
C VAL A 8 -9.55 13.96 7.68
N ASP A 9 -10.08 13.36 6.62
CA ASP A 9 -9.83 13.74 5.22
C ASP A 9 -10.32 15.17 4.90
N VAL A 10 -11.45 15.60 5.44
CA VAL A 10 -12.00 16.96 5.25
C VAL A 10 -11.11 17.99 5.96
N LEU A 11 -10.66 17.68 7.17
CA LEU A 11 -9.74 18.56 7.92
C LEU A 11 -8.38 18.66 7.22
N LEU A 12 -7.85 17.54 6.72
CA LEU A 12 -6.60 17.49 5.94
C LEU A 12 -6.72 18.29 4.64
N ARG A 13 -7.80 18.10 3.87
CA ARG A 13 -8.04 18.86 2.63
C ARG A 13 -8.14 20.35 2.90
N ARG A 14 -8.82 20.74 3.99
CA ARG A 14 -8.95 22.15 4.37
C ARG A 14 -7.62 22.75 4.80
N ALA A 15 -6.83 22.04 5.61
CA ALA A 15 -5.49 22.46 6.02
C ALA A 15 -4.55 22.59 4.82
N LEU A 16 -4.63 21.68 3.85
CA LEU A 16 -3.87 21.74 2.60
C LEU A 16 -4.29 22.91 1.72
N ALA A 17 -5.60 23.18 1.58
CA ALA A 17 -6.07 24.31 0.81
C ALA A 17 -5.65 25.65 1.44
N ASP A 18 -5.61 25.73 2.77
CA ASP A 18 -5.13 26.90 3.48
C ASP A 18 -3.60 27.07 3.37
N ALA A 19 -2.85 25.98 3.46
CA ALA A 19 -1.41 25.98 3.23
C ALA A 19 -1.10 26.42 1.80
N ARG A 20 -1.79 25.85 0.80
CA ARG A 20 -1.64 26.21 -0.61
C ARG A 20 -1.89 27.71 -0.84
N ARG A 21 -2.99 28.28 -0.35
CA ARG A 21 -3.27 29.72 -0.46
C ARG A 21 -2.17 30.58 0.14
N ARG A 22 -1.60 30.19 1.28
CA ARG A 22 -0.47 30.91 1.92
C ARG A 22 0.83 30.81 1.12
N PHE A 23 1.09 29.67 0.46
CA PHE A 23 2.26 29.47 -0.39
C PHE A 23 2.11 30.22 -1.72
N GLU A 24 0.94 30.16 -2.38
CA GLU A 24 0.63 30.92 -3.60
C GLU A 24 0.82 32.42 -3.39
N ALA A 25 0.37 32.95 -2.22
CA ALA A 25 0.53 34.37 -1.86
C ALA A 25 2.00 34.78 -1.65
N ARG A 26 2.92 33.82 -1.43
CA ARG A 26 4.37 34.08 -1.21
C ARG A 26 5.24 33.81 -2.42
N GLY A 27 4.68 33.36 -3.56
CA GLY A 27 5.48 32.99 -4.74
C GLY A 27 6.33 31.71 -4.54
N GLU A 28 6.01 30.90 -3.53
CA GLU A 28 6.78 29.71 -3.13
C GLU A 28 6.26 28.40 -3.76
N ASP A 29 5.39 28.46 -4.76
CA ASP A 29 4.80 27.28 -5.43
C ASP A 29 5.85 26.29 -5.93
N ARG A 30 6.94 26.81 -6.51
CA ARG A 30 8.06 25.96 -6.98
C ARG A 30 8.77 25.21 -5.84
N THR A 31 8.80 25.78 -4.65
CA THR A 31 9.42 25.15 -3.47
C THR A 31 8.55 24.01 -2.96
N LEU A 32 7.23 24.19 -2.90
CA LEU A 32 6.29 23.17 -2.48
C LEU A 32 6.25 22.02 -3.49
N GLU A 33 6.20 22.31 -4.79
CA GLU A 33 6.24 21.31 -5.83
C GLU A 33 7.55 20.49 -5.79
N ARG A 34 8.68 21.13 -5.64
CA ARG A 34 9.98 20.46 -5.49
C ARG A 34 10.01 19.57 -4.26
N PHE A 35 9.48 20.04 -3.13
CA PHE A 35 9.38 19.27 -1.91
C PHE A 35 8.47 18.05 -2.10
N ALA A 36 7.29 18.23 -2.71
CA ALA A 36 6.34 17.17 -3.03
C ALA A 36 6.99 16.09 -3.90
N ARG A 37 7.61 16.48 -5.01
CA ARG A 37 8.32 15.57 -5.92
C ARG A 37 9.42 14.80 -5.18
N GLN A 38 10.20 15.45 -4.33
CA GLN A 38 11.24 14.79 -3.53
C GLN A 38 10.66 13.75 -2.57
N ARG A 39 9.56 14.06 -1.87
CA ARG A 39 8.90 13.13 -0.93
C ARG A 39 8.30 11.93 -1.63
N VAL A 40 7.65 12.14 -2.76
CA VAL A 40 7.08 11.09 -3.60
C VAL A 40 8.19 10.21 -4.17
N SER A 41 9.26 10.77 -4.69
CA SER A 41 10.43 10.02 -5.19
C SER A 41 11.04 9.14 -4.10
N LEU A 42 11.29 9.67 -2.91
CA LEU A 42 11.84 8.89 -1.79
C LEU A 42 10.92 7.73 -1.36
N ALA A 43 9.60 7.95 -1.36
CA ALA A 43 8.65 6.91 -1.03
C ALA A 43 8.57 5.83 -2.13
N HIS A 44 8.64 6.23 -3.40
CA HIS A 44 8.70 5.33 -4.55
C HIS A 44 9.96 4.47 -4.53
N ASP A 45 11.12 5.06 -4.23
CA ASP A 45 12.40 4.35 -4.10
C ASP A 45 12.37 3.33 -2.97
N LEU A 46 11.74 3.69 -1.83
CA LEU A 46 11.57 2.77 -0.71
C LEU A 46 10.72 1.55 -1.11
N LEU A 47 9.59 1.79 -1.78
CA LEU A 47 8.72 0.72 -2.29
C LEU A 47 9.48 -0.15 -3.30
N SER A 48 10.21 0.45 -4.22
CA SER A 48 11.00 -0.26 -5.23
C SER A 48 12.07 -1.16 -4.60
N LYS A 49 12.80 -0.67 -3.60
CA LYS A 49 13.79 -1.46 -2.83
C LYS A 49 13.14 -2.65 -2.12
N ARG A 50 11.97 -2.45 -1.49
CA ARG A 50 11.25 -3.53 -0.79
C ARG A 50 10.72 -4.58 -1.77
N LYS A 51 10.18 -4.15 -2.92
CA LYS A 51 9.77 -5.05 -4.03
C LYS A 51 10.92 -5.91 -4.52
N HIS A 52 12.09 -5.31 -4.75
CA HIS A 52 13.28 -6.01 -5.24
C HIS A 52 13.71 -7.09 -4.26
N ARG A 53 13.83 -6.76 -2.97
CA ARG A 53 14.14 -7.73 -1.92
C ARG A 53 13.13 -8.87 -1.85
N ALA A 54 11.83 -8.58 -2.01
CA ALA A 54 10.80 -9.62 -2.02
C ALA A 54 10.89 -10.54 -3.23
N ALA A 55 11.35 -10.03 -4.39
CA ALA A 55 11.53 -10.82 -5.60
C ALA A 55 12.73 -11.80 -5.52
N GLU A 56 13.71 -11.50 -4.68
CA GLU A 56 14.91 -12.33 -4.46
C GLU A 56 14.65 -13.50 -3.50
N VAL A 57 13.57 -13.44 -2.71
CA VAL A 57 13.26 -14.46 -1.70
C VAL A 57 12.39 -15.55 -2.32
N LYS A 58 12.78 -16.83 -2.16
CA LYS A 58 12.00 -17.99 -2.65
C LYS A 58 10.58 -18.08 -2.04
N ARG A 59 10.40 -17.57 -0.84
CA ARG A 59 9.12 -17.54 -0.13
C ARG A 59 8.98 -16.19 0.57
N VAL A 60 7.98 -15.41 0.17
CA VAL A 60 7.67 -14.12 0.80
C VAL A 60 7.06 -14.40 2.16
N ASP A 61 7.69 -13.93 3.22
CA ASP A 61 7.17 -14.03 4.59
C ASP A 61 6.26 -12.85 4.95
N ALA A 62 5.51 -13.00 6.02
CA ALA A 62 4.59 -11.97 6.50
C ALA A 62 5.29 -10.62 6.78
N LYS A 63 6.53 -10.65 7.27
CA LYS A 63 7.31 -9.44 7.56
C LYS A 63 7.68 -8.69 6.29
N THR A 64 8.06 -9.41 5.24
CA THR A 64 8.37 -8.84 3.93
C THR A 64 7.13 -8.22 3.29
N LEU A 65 5.97 -8.90 3.40
CA LEU A 65 4.69 -8.40 2.91
C LEU A 65 4.27 -7.12 3.64
N LEU A 66 4.30 -7.13 4.97
CA LEU A 66 4.01 -5.95 5.78
C LEU A 66 4.90 -4.77 5.40
N GLY A 67 6.18 -5.05 5.15
CA GLY A 67 7.10 -4.02 4.71
C GLY A 67 6.77 -3.42 3.34
N ILE A 68 6.24 -4.21 2.40
CA ILE A 68 5.77 -3.71 1.10
C ILE A 68 4.51 -2.88 1.28
N GLU A 69 3.55 -3.37 2.07
CA GLU A 69 2.29 -2.69 2.39
C GLU A 69 2.55 -1.32 3.00
N GLU A 70 3.37 -1.22 4.05
CA GLU A 70 3.76 0.05 4.66
C GLU A 70 4.38 1.04 3.67
N ALA A 71 5.22 0.55 2.74
CA ALA A 71 5.84 1.40 1.74
C ALA A 71 4.85 1.85 0.66
N ALA A 72 3.89 1.00 0.27
CA ALA A 72 2.83 1.32 -0.67
C ALA A 72 1.87 2.36 -0.08
N THR A 73 1.39 2.14 1.14
CA THR A 73 0.53 3.09 1.88
C THR A 73 1.22 4.44 2.06
N LYS A 74 2.51 4.44 2.38
CA LYS A 74 3.26 5.70 2.50
C LYS A 74 3.35 6.45 1.18
N LEU A 75 3.59 5.77 0.07
CA LEU A 75 3.61 6.39 -1.26
C LEU A 75 2.23 6.94 -1.62
N GLN A 76 1.17 6.17 -1.36
CA GLN A 76 -0.21 6.60 -1.59
C GLN A 76 -0.53 7.86 -0.80
N CYS A 77 -0.25 7.90 0.50
CA CYS A 77 -0.47 9.08 1.34
C CYS A 77 0.23 10.33 0.77
N TRP A 78 1.48 10.21 0.30
CA TRP A 78 2.19 11.35 -0.30
C TRP A 78 1.58 11.79 -1.62
N LEU A 79 1.14 10.86 -2.48
CA LEU A 79 0.48 11.18 -3.75
C LEU A 79 -0.87 11.86 -3.52
N GLU A 80 -1.66 11.38 -2.57
CA GLU A 80 -2.95 11.99 -2.20
C GLU A 80 -2.76 13.37 -1.57
N LEU A 81 -1.80 13.50 -0.66
CA LEU A 81 -1.49 14.75 0.02
C LEU A 81 -1.05 15.84 -0.97
N PHE A 82 -0.21 15.49 -1.92
CA PHE A 82 0.35 16.43 -2.88
C PHE A 82 -0.36 16.44 -4.24
N ALA A 83 -1.48 15.71 -4.39
CA ALA A 83 -2.27 15.67 -5.61
C ALA A 83 -2.55 17.08 -6.22
N PRO A 84 -2.84 18.12 -5.41
CA PRO A 84 -3.10 19.46 -5.95
C PRO A 84 -1.90 20.14 -6.60
N VAL A 85 -0.66 19.72 -6.27
CA VAL A 85 0.58 20.34 -6.76
C VAL A 85 1.39 19.42 -7.66
N LEU A 86 1.00 18.15 -7.78
CA LEU A 86 1.61 17.18 -8.68
C LEU A 86 0.92 17.20 -10.05
N GLU A 87 1.68 16.93 -11.10
CA GLU A 87 1.13 16.76 -12.45
C GLU A 87 0.20 15.55 -12.54
N ARG A 88 -0.68 15.53 -13.56
CA ARG A 88 -1.76 14.51 -13.71
C ARG A 88 -1.29 13.05 -13.77
N GLY A 89 -0.02 12.78 -14.01
CA GLY A 89 0.53 11.42 -14.11
C GLY A 89 0.42 10.58 -12.82
N HIS A 90 0.26 11.22 -11.66
CA HIS A 90 0.17 10.51 -10.37
C HIS A 90 -1.12 9.66 -10.21
N TRP A 91 -2.20 9.96 -10.92
CA TRP A 91 -3.46 9.21 -10.85
C TRP A 91 -3.31 7.74 -11.29
N HIS A 92 -2.50 7.47 -12.30
CA HIS A 92 -2.22 6.10 -12.72
C HIS A 92 -1.48 5.32 -11.63
N THR A 93 -0.51 5.96 -10.98
CA THR A 93 0.22 5.36 -9.85
C THR A 93 -0.71 5.05 -8.68
N LEU A 94 -1.61 5.98 -8.34
CA LEU A 94 -2.62 5.76 -7.30
C LEU A 94 -3.52 4.57 -7.61
N ALA A 95 -4.04 4.45 -8.84
CA ALA A 95 -4.89 3.33 -9.21
C ALA A 95 -4.17 1.97 -9.07
N HIS A 96 -2.89 1.91 -9.45
CA HIS A 96 -2.08 0.69 -9.27
C HIS A 96 -1.78 0.39 -7.79
N LEU A 97 -1.57 1.41 -6.96
CA LEU A 97 -1.35 1.25 -5.53
C LEU A 97 -2.61 0.71 -4.84
N VAL A 98 -3.78 1.27 -5.13
CA VAL A 98 -5.07 0.80 -4.60
C VAL A 98 -5.31 -0.67 -4.98
N ALA A 99 -5.04 -1.05 -6.24
CA ALA A 99 -5.17 -2.44 -6.67
C ALA A 99 -4.16 -3.37 -5.97
N ALA A 100 -2.93 -2.89 -5.73
CA ALA A 100 -1.92 -3.65 -5.01
C ALA A 100 -2.28 -3.82 -3.54
N GLU A 101 -2.80 -2.79 -2.87
CA GLU A 101 -3.26 -2.86 -1.48
C GLU A 101 -4.40 -3.85 -1.31
N ALA A 102 -5.38 -3.86 -2.24
CA ALA A 102 -6.46 -4.83 -2.21
C ALA A 102 -5.95 -6.29 -2.29
N ALA A 103 -4.99 -6.57 -3.19
CA ALA A 103 -4.39 -7.89 -3.31
C ALA A 103 -3.53 -8.25 -2.09
N LEU A 104 -2.83 -7.30 -1.47
CA LEU A 104 -2.05 -7.51 -0.24
C LEU A 104 -2.97 -7.79 0.96
N ALA A 105 -4.10 -7.10 1.07
CA ALA A 105 -5.09 -7.35 2.11
C ALA A 105 -5.67 -8.76 1.99
N GLN A 106 -6.06 -9.19 0.79
CA GLN A 106 -6.53 -10.56 0.54
C GLN A 106 -5.47 -11.61 0.89
N LEU A 107 -4.21 -11.36 0.53
CA LEU A 107 -3.10 -12.23 0.91
C LEU A 107 -2.95 -12.34 2.43
N HIS A 108 -3.08 -11.22 3.15
CA HIS A 108 -3.04 -11.17 4.62
C HIS A 108 -4.14 -12.04 5.24
N ASP A 109 -5.38 -11.91 4.73
CA ASP A 109 -6.53 -12.70 5.20
C ASP A 109 -6.32 -14.20 4.97
N VAL A 110 -5.78 -14.58 3.83
CA VAL A 110 -5.47 -15.98 3.50
C VAL A 110 -4.39 -16.53 4.45
N LEU A 111 -3.33 -15.77 4.70
CA LEU A 111 -2.26 -16.18 5.62
C LEU A 111 -2.74 -16.27 7.07
N ALA A 112 -3.58 -15.32 7.51
CA ALA A 112 -4.20 -15.35 8.84
C ALA A 112 -5.11 -16.58 8.97
N SER A 113 -5.92 -16.89 7.96
CA SER A 113 -6.79 -18.06 7.93
C SER A 113 -5.98 -19.36 8.02
N GLU A 114 -4.87 -19.46 7.29
CA GLU A 114 -3.96 -20.62 7.38
C GLU A 114 -3.40 -20.76 8.80
N ALA A 115 -2.95 -19.67 9.41
CA ALA A 115 -2.40 -19.67 10.77
C ALA A 115 -3.43 -20.13 11.81
N VAL A 116 -4.68 -19.65 11.70
CA VAL A 116 -5.79 -20.07 12.58
C VAL A 116 -6.08 -21.56 12.38
N LEU A 117 -6.21 -22.01 11.13
CA LEU A 117 -6.49 -23.41 10.81
C LEU A 117 -5.42 -24.34 11.39
N ARG A 118 -4.13 -24.00 11.22
CA ARG A 118 -3.02 -24.77 11.80
C ARG A 118 -3.05 -24.82 13.33
N ARG A 119 -3.53 -23.76 13.98
CA ARG A 119 -3.66 -23.70 15.46
C ARG A 119 -4.76 -24.60 15.97
N VAL A 120 -5.89 -24.68 15.28
CA VAL A 120 -7.06 -25.47 15.71
C VAL A 120 -7.01 -26.93 15.22
N ALA A 121 -6.21 -27.21 14.19
CA ALA A 121 -6.07 -28.51 13.56
C ALA A 121 -5.83 -29.68 14.54
N PRO A 122 -4.97 -29.56 15.58
CA PRO A 122 -4.73 -30.66 16.52
C PRO A 122 -5.97 -31.10 17.30
N GLY A 123 -6.98 -30.22 17.46
CA GLY A 123 -8.24 -30.53 18.13
C GLY A 123 -9.34 -31.06 17.21
N LEU A 124 -9.08 -31.13 15.91
CA LEU A 124 -10.07 -31.55 14.93
C LEU A 124 -9.83 -33.01 14.49
N ASN A 125 -10.85 -33.88 14.62
CA ASN A 125 -10.81 -35.27 14.14
C ASN A 125 -10.97 -35.35 12.60
N ALA A 126 -10.45 -34.37 11.84
CA ALA A 126 -10.67 -34.21 10.41
C ALA A 126 -9.36 -33.91 9.66
N LYS A 127 -8.30 -34.66 9.93
CA LYS A 127 -6.97 -34.44 9.38
C LYS A 127 -6.93 -34.25 7.86
N SER A 128 -7.65 -35.10 7.12
CA SER A 128 -7.69 -35.02 5.65
C SER A 128 -8.30 -33.70 5.15
N ALA A 129 -9.40 -33.27 5.77
CA ALA A 129 -10.06 -32.01 5.41
C ALA A 129 -9.17 -30.79 5.76
N VAL A 130 -8.48 -30.86 6.88
CA VAL A 130 -7.51 -29.82 7.29
C VAL A 130 -6.36 -29.73 6.28
N ASP A 131 -5.78 -30.85 5.87
CA ASP A 131 -4.69 -30.91 4.89
C ASP A 131 -5.14 -30.39 3.52
N GLU A 132 -6.37 -30.66 3.12
CA GLU A 132 -6.95 -30.12 1.88
C GLU A 132 -7.17 -28.60 1.97
N ALA A 133 -7.75 -28.12 3.06
CA ALA A 133 -7.94 -26.69 3.29
C ALA A 133 -6.61 -25.93 3.34
N VAL A 134 -5.59 -26.46 3.99
CA VAL A 134 -4.24 -25.86 4.00
C VAL A 134 -3.64 -25.81 2.60
N ARG A 135 -3.82 -26.85 1.79
CA ARG A 135 -3.35 -26.85 0.38
C ARG A 135 -4.06 -25.78 -0.45
N TRP A 136 -5.36 -25.61 -0.26
CA TRP A 136 -6.16 -24.59 -0.93
C TRP A 136 -5.68 -23.17 -0.53
N LEU A 137 -5.54 -22.92 0.78
CA LEU A 137 -5.06 -21.64 1.30
C LEU A 137 -3.64 -21.30 0.77
N ASN A 138 -2.74 -22.28 0.72
CA ASN A 138 -1.40 -22.09 0.16
C ASN A 138 -1.41 -21.79 -1.35
N LYS A 139 -2.38 -22.30 -2.10
CA LYS A 139 -2.57 -21.96 -3.51
C LYS A 139 -3.10 -20.53 -3.63
N ALA A 140 -4.16 -20.19 -2.88
CA ALA A 140 -4.73 -18.85 -2.85
C ALA A 140 -3.67 -17.80 -2.48
N ALA A 141 -2.87 -18.03 -1.43
CA ALA A 141 -1.79 -17.14 -1.04
C ALA A 141 -0.78 -16.88 -2.17
N ARG A 142 -0.45 -17.92 -2.97
CA ARG A 142 0.45 -17.75 -4.12
C ARG A 142 -0.17 -16.93 -5.24
N ASP A 143 -1.46 -17.10 -5.48
CA ASP A 143 -2.16 -16.40 -6.53
C ASP A 143 -2.33 -14.91 -6.17
N GLU A 144 -2.70 -14.59 -4.92
CA GLU A 144 -2.78 -13.21 -4.42
C GLU A 144 -1.40 -12.52 -4.37
N ALA A 145 -0.36 -13.23 -3.95
CA ALA A 145 1.00 -12.69 -3.98
C ALA A 145 1.45 -12.33 -5.42
N ARG A 146 1.09 -13.16 -6.41
CA ARG A 146 1.36 -12.86 -7.83
C ARG A 146 0.56 -11.65 -8.31
N ALA A 147 -0.70 -11.53 -7.91
CA ALA A 147 -1.56 -10.39 -8.26
C ALA A 147 -0.97 -9.09 -7.70
N ALA A 148 -0.61 -9.05 -6.41
CA ALA A 148 0.02 -7.91 -5.78
C ALA A 148 1.34 -7.52 -6.47
N VAL A 149 2.22 -8.49 -6.74
CA VAL A 149 3.49 -8.24 -7.45
C VAL A 149 3.25 -7.71 -8.86
N LYS A 150 2.24 -8.22 -9.58
CA LYS A 150 1.88 -7.73 -10.91
C LYS A 150 1.45 -6.26 -10.87
N CYS A 151 0.54 -5.91 -9.96
CA CYS A 151 0.10 -4.52 -9.76
C CYS A 151 1.28 -3.59 -9.40
N LEU A 152 2.17 -4.04 -8.53
CA LEU A 152 3.33 -3.26 -8.12
C LEU A 152 4.41 -3.14 -9.22
N ARG A 153 4.52 -4.11 -10.13
CA ARG A 153 5.45 -4.03 -11.28
C ARG A 153 5.01 -3.04 -12.33
N SER A 154 3.70 -2.85 -12.49
CA SER A 154 3.13 -1.91 -13.45
C SER A 154 3.14 -0.46 -12.98
N LEU A 155 3.68 -0.16 -11.78
CA LEU A 155 3.85 1.21 -11.31
C LEU A 155 4.79 1.97 -12.26
N PRO A 156 4.33 3.09 -12.84
CA PRO A 156 5.19 3.92 -13.68
C PRO A 156 6.35 4.49 -12.87
N HIS A 157 7.51 4.66 -13.52
CA HIS A 157 8.60 5.42 -12.92
C HIS A 157 8.14 6.87 -12.78
N LEU A 158 8.02 7.34 -11.55
CA LEU A 158 7.77 8.75 -11.25
C LEU A 158 9.12 9.47 -11.38
N VAL A 159 9.29 10.15 -12.51
CA VAL A 159 10.44 11.02 -12.77
C VAL A 159 10.19 12.41 -12.20
#